data_026253c193c30bea95aa5c11aec019fb
#
_entry.id   026253c193c30bea95aa5c11aec019fb
#
_cell.length_a   1.000
_cell.length_b   1.000
_cell.length_c   1.000
_cell.angle_alpha   90.00
_cell.angle_beta   90.00
_cell.angle_gamma   90.00
#
_symmetry.space_group_name_H-M   'P 1'
#
loop_
_entity.id
_entity.type
_entity.pdbx_description
1 polymer ?
#
loop_
_entity_poly.entity_id
_entity_poly.type
_entity_poly.pdbx_seq_one_letter_code
_entity_poly.pdbx_strand_id
1 'polypeptide(L)'
;MAMHNRVVWSDGLFIKPQHFQQQQRYLEHQINERALALSDFLYGFSELQLNDEYLSFGRIGLVRAAGLFPDGTRFNLPREDIMPEPLEITDASVANQVVYLVLPLGSDSLAEVEWPETAVSGRFRAQGAEVRDLHSIDGDAHTIDVAKVAPRLMLEREDRSAYAALAIGRILEKRPDGSLVMDPGFVPTMLSVRSAPKLQRFVGEMAGLMRERARNIADRVGAPGQGGVADVADFMLLQLLNRAHPRFMLSLIHI
;
A
#
# COMPACT_ATOMS: atom_id res chain seq x y z
N MET A 1 3.18 9.62 27.12
CA MET A 1 3.28 10.56 26.01
C MET A 1 1.89 10.87 25.46
N ALA A 2 1.61 12.14 25.12
CA ALA A 2 0.26 12.60 24.76
C ALA A 2 -0.01 12.60 23.24
N MET A 3 0.72 11.76 22.46
CA MET A 3 0.67 11.80 20.98
C MET A 3 -0.74 11.66 20.38
N HIS A 4 -1.67 10.98 21.10
CA HIS A 4 -2.98 10.65 20.55
C HIS A 4 -4.15 11.32 21.31
N ASN A 5 -3.84 12.24 22.24
CA ASN A 5 -4.87 12.94 22.98
C ASN A 5 -5.31 14.22 22.25
N ARG A 6 -6.63 14.49 22.29
CA ARG A 6 -7.17 15.69 21.65
C ARG A 6 -6.80 16.97 22.40
N VAL A 7 -6.76 18.07 21.68
CA VAL A 7 -6.58 19.41 22.26
C VAL A 7 -7.81 19.79 23.09
N VAL A 8 -7.57 20.44 24.24
CA VAL A 8 -8.62 21.09 25.03
C VAL A 8 -8.69 22.55 24.60
N TRP A 9 -9.82 22.92 24.01
CA TRP A 9 -10.09 24.29 23.60
C TRP A 9 -10.80 25.03 24.73
N SER A 10 -10.18 26.06 25.26
CA SER A 10 -10.74 26.90 26.34
C SER A 10 -10.74 28.37 25.91
N ASP A 11 -11.65 29.14 26.53
CA ASP A 11 -11.72 30.57 26.31
C ASP A 11 -10.39 31.24 26.73
N GLY A 12 -9.94 32.23 25.95
CA GLY A 12 -8.68 32.94 26.21
C GLY A 12 -7.42 32.15 25.83
N LEU A 13 -7.51 30.97 25.21
CA LEU A 13 -6.35 30.19 24.80
C LEU A 13 -5.54 30.93 23.70
N PHE A 14 -4.25 31.15 23.94
CA PHE A 14 -3.34 31.62 22.91
C PHE A 14 -2.95 30.47 21.95
N ILE A 15 -3.44 30.52 20.71
CA ILE A 15 -3.25 29.49 19.70
C ILE A 15 -1.79 29.47 19.24
N LYS A 16 -1.20 28.26 19.20
CA LYS A 16 0.15 27.98 18.66
C LYS A 16 0.07 26.85 17.64
N PRO A 17 1.07 26.72 16.73
CA PRO A 17 1.11 25.64 15.73
C PRO A 17 0.93 24.24 16.33
N GLN A 18 1.46 24.00 17.54
CA GLN A 18 1.32 22.71 18.24
C GLN A 18 -0.12 22.31 18.52
N HIS A 19 -1.04 23.26 18.66
CA HIS A 19 -2.47 22.94 18.86
C HIS A 19 -3.06 22.31 17.58
N PHE A 20 -2.73 22.85 16.40
CA PHE A 20 -3.17 22.30 15.13
C PHE A 20 -2.50 20.95 14.85
N GLN A 21 -1.19 20.83 15.05
CA GLN A 21 -0.44 19.59 14.88
C GLN A 21 -1.00 18.47 15.79
N GLN A 22 -1.26 18.79 17.06
CA GLN A 22 -1.82 17.82 18.00
C GLN A 22 -3.26 17.43 17.63
N GLN A 23 -4.08 18.38 17.18
CA GLN A 23 -5.43 18.10 16.71
C GLN A 23 -5.42 17.20 15.48
N GLN A 24 -4.51 17.43 14.53
CA GLN A 24 -4.31 16.60 13.35
C GLN A 24 -3.91 15.17 13.75
N ARG A 25 -2.88 15.01 14.58
CA ARG A 25 -2.43 13.69 15.08
C ARG A 25 -3.55 12.91 15.77
N TYR A 26 -4.36 13.60 16.56
CA TYR A 26 -5.52 12.98 17.20
C TYR A 26 -6.53 12.45 16.17
N LEU A 27 -6.85 13.24 15.13
CA LEU A 27 -7.79 12.85 14.09
C LEU A 27 -7.25 11.68 13.25
N GLU A 28 -5.99 11.75 12.84
CA GLU A 28 -5.31 10.67 12.10
C GLU A 28 -5.31 9.36 12.90
N HIS A 29 -4.95 9.41 14.17
CA HIS A 29 -5.01 8.27 15.07
C HIS A 29 -6.43 7.69 15.17
N GLN A 30 -7.45 8.53 15.36
CA GLN A 30 -8.85 8.07 15.45
C GLN A 30 -9.32 7.37 14.15
N ILE A 31 -8.88 7.88 12.99
CA ILE A 31 -9.21 7.27 11.69
C ILE A 31 -8.51 5.91 11.56
N ASN A 32 -7.22 5.83 11.89
CA ASN A 32 -6.43 4.61 11.79
C ASN A 32 -6.94 3.52 12.73
N GLU A 33 -7.19 3.83 13.99
CA GLU A 33 -7.73 2.86 14.96
C GLU A 33 -9.08 2.29 14.53
N ARG A 34 -9.95 3.12 13.95
CA ARG A 34 -11.23 2.66 13.41
C ARG A 34 -11.06 1.77 12.20
N ALA A 35 -10.10 2.09 11.33
CA ALA A 35 -9.79 1.26 10.17
C ALA A 35 -9.22 -0.10 10.60
N LEU A 36 -8.25 -0.12 11.52
CA LEU A 36 -7.65 -1.33 12.07
C LEU A 36 -8.68 -2.22 12.80
N ALA A 37 -9.66 -1.61 13.47
CA ALA A 37 -10.75 -2.37 14.08
C ALA A 37 -11.64 -3.13 13.06
N LEU A 38 -11.60 -2.73 11.78
CA LEU A 38 -12.33 -3.43 10.71
C LEU A 38 -11.50 -4.55 10.08
N SER A 39 -10.19 -4.34 9.95
CA SER A 39 -9.28 -5.35 9.39
C SER A 39 -7.82 -4.99 9.68
N ASP A 40 -7.02 -5.99 10.06
CA ASP A 40 -5.58 -5.85 10.32
C ASP A 40 -4.74 -5.62 9.06
N PHE A 41 -5.32 -5.77 7.87
CA PHE A 41 -4.62 -5.75 6.58
C PHE A 41 -5.06 -4.60 5.65
N LEU A 42 -5.49 -3.48 6.20
CA LEU A 42 -5.90 -2.30 5.43
C LEU A 42 -4.70 -1.43 5.03
N TYR A 43 -3.64 -2.05 4.50
CA TYR A 43 -2.46 -1.37 3.98
C TYR A 43 -1.93 -2.06 2.72
N GLY A 44 -1.15 -1.36 1.93
CA GLY A 44 -0.58 -1.86 0.68
C GLY A 44 -0.77 -0.89 -0.48
N PHE A 45 -0.39 -1.34 -1.67
CA PHE A 45 -0.50 -0.55 -2.89
C PHE A 45 -1.89 -0.66 -3.51
N SER A 46 -2.48 0.48 -3.87
CA SER A 46 -3.59 0.57 -4.81
C SER A 46 -3.09 0.67 -6.26
N GLU A 47 -1.88 1.22 -6.46
CA GLU A 47 -1.16 1.29 -7.72
C GLU A 47 0.33 1.11 -7.47
N LEU A 48 1.02 0.30 -8.30
CA LEU A 48 2.47 0.13 -8.26
C LEU A 48 2.99 -0.14 -9.67
N GLN A 49 3.93 0.69 -10.11
CA GLN A 49 4.64 0.52 -11.36
C GLN A 49 6.13 0.79 -11.16
N LEU A 50 6.94 -0.24 -11.34
CA LEU A 50 8.40 -0.12 -11.36
C LEU A 50 8.87 0.50 -12.68
N ASN A 51 10.03 1.13 -12.65
CA ASN A 51 10.70 1.61 -13.86
C ASN A 51 11.67 0.55 -14.38
N ASP A 52 11.26 -0.13 -15.45
CA ASP A 52 12.03 -1.23 -16.04
C ASP A 52 13.36 -0.74 -16.68
N GLU A 53 13.44 0.53 -17.11
CA GLU A 53 14.67 1.09 -17.68
C GLU A 53 15.78 1.13 -16.63
N TYR A 54 15.47 1.46 -15.39
CA TYR A 54 16.46 1.51 -14.31
C TYR A 54 17.08 0.14 -14.00
N LEU A 55 16.35 -0.96 -14.25
CA LEU A 55 16.86 -2.32 -14.03
C LEU A 55 18.06 -2.62 -14.91
N SER A 56 18.10 -2.08 -16.15
CA SER A 56 19.23 -2.24 -17.08
C SER A 56 20.51 -1.59 -16.55
N PHE A 57 20.38 -0.59 -15.67
CA PHE A 57 21.50 0.15 -15.08
C PHE A 57 21.80 -0.26 -13.64
N GLY A 58 21.29 -1.40 -13.20
CA GLY A 58 21.52 -1.87 -11.83
C GLY A 58 20.82 -1.05 -10.74
N ARG A 59 19.74 -0.35 -11.09
CA ARG A 59 18.95 0.50 -10.19
C ARG A 59 17.52 0.05 -10.12
N ILE A 60 16.88 0.33 -9.01
CA ILE A 60 15.44 0.13 -8.82
C ILE A 60 14.78 1.48 -8.57
N GLY A 61 13.77 1.79 -9.36
CA GLY A 61 13.00 3.00 -9.21
C GLY A 61 11.53 2.78 -9.51
N LEU A 62 10.71 3.76 -9.18
CA LEU A 62 9.27 3.76 -9.40
C LEU A 62 8.92 4.71 -10.54
N VAL A 63 7.88 4.38 -11.30
CA VAL A 63 7.19 5.29 -12.21
C VAL A 63 5.98 5.89 -11.49
N ARG A 64 5.23 5.04 -10.79
CA ARG A 64 4.05 5.43 -10.00
C ARG A 64 3.86 4.48 -8.84
N ALA A 65 3.40 5.01 -7.72
CA ALA A 65 2.92 4.20 -6.62
C ALA A 65 1.90 4.99 -5.79
N ALA A 66 0.81 4.35 -5.42
CA ALA A 66 -0.18 4.92 -4.51
C ALA A 66 -0.67 3.83 -3.54
N GLY A 67 -1.06 4.23 -2.34
CA GLY A 67 -1.51 3.28 -1.34
C GLY A 67 -1.54 3.82 0.07
N LEU A 68 -1.48 2.88 1.01
CA LEU A 68 -1.44 3.11 2.46
C LEU A 68 -0.28 2.34 3.06
N PHE A 69 0.56 3.00 3.85
CA PHE A 69 1.55 2.35 4.69
C PHE A 69 0.89 1.62 5.88
N PRO A 70 1.59 0.65 6.53
CA PRO A 70 1.06 -0.05 7.71
C PRO A 70 0.69 0.87 8.89
N ASP A 71 1.28 2.05 8.97
CA ASP A 71 0.97 3.07 9.98
C ASP A 71 -0.23 3.97 9.60
N GLY A 72 -0.90 3.66 8.48
CA GLY A 72 -2.06 4.40 7.97
C GLY A 72 -1.72 5.62 7.12
N THR A 73 -0.45 5.95 6.91
CA THR A 73 -0.06 7.08 6.07
C THR A 73 -0.39 6.81 4.60
N ARG A 74 -1.25 7.64 4.02
CA ARG A 74 -1.56 7.61 2.59
C ARG A 74 -0.43 8.23 1.78
N PHE A 75 -0.16 7.68 0.60
CA PHE A 75 0.79 8.26 -0.35
C PHE A 75 0.29 8.13 -1.79
N ASN A 76 0.75 9.04 -2.67
CA ASN A 76 0.43 9.05 -4.09
C ASN A 76 1.60 9.68 -4.90
N LEU A 77 2.47 8.83 -5.42
CA LEU A 77 3.72 9.18 -6.09
C LEU A 77 3.56 9.14 -7.61
N PRO A 78 4.03 10.11 -8.35
CA PRO A 78 4.56 11.43 -7.97
C PRO A 78 3.48 12.51 -7.87
N ARG A 79 2.20 12.14 -7.98
CA ARG A 79 1.09 13.10 -8.19
C ARG A 79 0.95 14.10 -7.04
N GLU A 80 1.07 13.61 -5.81
CA GLU A 80 0.88 14.42 -4.59
C GLU A 80 2.15 14.48 -3.76
N ASP A 81 2.96 13.41 -3.78
CA ASP A 81 4.07 13.19 -2.87
C ASP A 81 5.42 13.06 -3.60
N ILE A 82 6.50 13.00 -2.82
CA ILE A 82 7.87 12.98 -3.34
C ILE A 82 8.24 11.59 -3.85
N MET A 83 8.62 11.50 -5.12
CA MET A 83 9.17 10.26 -5.68
C MET A 83 10.48 9.91 -4.97
N PRO A 84 10.64 8.66 -4.47
CA PRO A 84 11.91 8.23 -3.90
C PRO A 84 13.02 8.20 -4.95
N GLU A 85 14.23 8.50 -4.53
CA GLU A 85 15.39 8.34 -5.41
C GLU A 85 15.59 6.87 -5.77
N PRO A 86 16.00 6.58 -7.02
CA PRO A 86 16.28 5.21 -7.43
C PRO A 86 17.37 4.57 -6.56
N LEU A 87 17.10 3.38 -6.05
CA LEU A 87 18.04 2.61 -5.25
C LEU A 87 19.09 1.96 -6.17
N GLU A 88 20.34 2.33 -6.01
CA GLU A 88 21.44 1.72 -6.73
C GLU A 88 21.91 0.44 -6.02
N ILE A 89 21.98 -0.67 -6.77
CA ILE A 89 22.46 -1.95 -6.27
C ILE A 89 23.93 -2.09 -6.63
N THR A 90 24.80 -1.72 -5.69
CA THR A 90 26.26 -1.78 -5.89
C THR A 90 26.84 -3.18 -5.70
N ASP A 91 26.21 -4.02 -4.87
CA ASP A 91 26.65 -5.38 -4.57
C ASP A 91 26.39 -6.31 -5.78
N ALA A 92 27.49 -6.83 -6.36
CA ALA A 92 27.41 -7.78 -7.48
C ALA A 92 26.89 -9.16 -7.06
N SER A 93 26.96 -9.50 -5.77
CA SER A 93 26.52 -10.77 -5.23
C SER A 93 25.06 -10.74 -4.71
N VAL A 94 24.34 -9.65 -4.96
CA VAL A 94 22.95 -9.53 -4.54
C VAL A 94 22.10 -10.63 -5.19
N ALA A 95 21.47 -11.44 -4.35
CA ALA A 95 20.58 -12.50 -4.78
C ALA A 95 19.42 -12.65 -3.80
N ASN A 96 18.24 -12.91 -4.35
CA ASN A 96 17.02 -13.22 -3.59
C ASN A 96 16.69 -12.19 -2.48
N GLN A 97 16.84 -10.90 -2.79
CA GLN A 97 16.58 -9.78 -1.87
C GLN A 97 15.27 -9.09 -2.18
N VAL A 98 14.41 -8.91 -1.17
CA VAL A 98 13.19 -8.11 -1.29
C VAL A 98 13.54 -6.63 -1.19
N VAL A 99 12.91 -5.84 -2.03
CA VAL A 99 12.99 -4.36 -2.01
C VAL A 99 11.73 -3.80 -1.42
N TYR A 100 11.88 -2.80 -0.58
CA TYR A 100 10.78 -2.16 0.14
C TYR A 100 10.70 -0.67 -0.17
N LEU A 101 9.49 -0.17 -0.30
CA LEU A 101 9.18 1.24 -0.14
C LEU A 101 8.97 1.47 1.36
N VAL A 102 9.73 2.38 1.95
CA VAL A 102 9.72 2.63 3.40
C VAL A 102 9.47 4.09 3.73
N LEU A 103 8.82 4.32 4.85
CA LEU A 103 8.57 5.65 5.41
C LEU A 103 8.97 5.63 6.89
N PRO A 104 9.80 6.60 7.39
CA PRO A 104 10.13 6.65 8.81
C PRO A 104 8.87 6.68 9.68
N LEU A 105 8.85 5.94 10.78
CA LEU A 105 7.76 6.00 11.75
C LEU A 105 7.72 7.35 12.45
N GLY A 106 6.52 7.81 12.81
CA GLY A 106 6.36 9.03 13.62
C GLY A 106 7.05 8.91 14.97
N SER A 107 7.70 9.96 15.42
CA SER A 107 8.45 10.02 16.69
C SER A 107 8.14 11.29 17.46
N ASP A 108 8.08 11.19 18.78
CA ASP A 108 7.96 12.37 19.67
C ASP A 108 9.24 13.20 19.76
N SER A 109 10.37 12.61 19.39
CA SER A 109 11.70 13.18 19.62
C SER A 109 12.38 13.71 18.36
N LEU A 110 11.85 13.39 17.18
CA LEU A 110 12.43 13.78 15.90
C LEU A 110 11.47 14.70 15.13
N ALA A 111 12.04 15.64 14.38
CA ALA A 111 11.26 16.45 13.46
C ALA A 111 10.70 15.57 12.35
N GLU A 112 9.38 15.64 12.11
CA GLU A 112 8.72 14.86 11.07
C GLU A 112 8.91 15.46 9.68
N VAL A 113 9.14 16.77 9.60
CA VAL A 113 9.27 17.51 8.34
C VAL A 113 10.74 17.87 8.08
N GLU A 114 11.22 17.45 6.91
CA GLU A 114 12.49 17.87 6.33
C GLU A 114 12.30 19.21 5.62
N TRP A 115 13.07 20.21 6.02
CA TRP A 115 13.11 21.49 5.33
C TRP A 115 14.29 21.51 4.34
N PRO A 116 14.21 22.25 3.23
CA PRO A 116 15.28 22.29 2.22
C PRO A 116 16.66 22.67 2.79
N GLU A 117 16.67 23.42 3.90
CA GLU A 117 17.88 23.93 4.53
C GLU A 117 18.43 23.00 5.63
N THR A 118 17.69 21.92 5.98
CA THR A 118 18.10 21.01 7.04
C THR A 118 18.49 19.66 6.47
N ALA A 119 19.61 19.10 6.95
CA ALA A 119 20.04 17.75 6.60
C ALA A 119 19.29 16.65 7.37
N VAL A 120 18.10 16.95 7.92
CA VAL A 120 17.31 16.01 8.71
C VAL A 120 16.40 15.22 7.77
N SER A 121 16.53 13.91 7.81
CA SER A 121 15.71 12.97 7.07
C SER A 121 14.38 12.75 7.79
N GLY A 122 13.31 13.39 7.31
CA GLY A 122 11.96 13.30 7.86
C GLY A 122 11.04 12.33 7.15
N ARG A 123 9.82 12.18 7.67
CA ARG A 123 8.70 11.47 7.02
C ARG A 123 8.13 12.28 5.87
N PHE A 124 8.17 13.61 6.02
CA PHE A 124 7.64 14.57 5.08
C PHE A 124 8.73 15.53 4.64
N ARG A 125 8.57 16.08 3.45
CA ARG A 125 9.39 17.18 2.95
C ARG A 125 8.53 18.41 2.77
N ALA A 126 8.97 19.56 3.31
CA ALA A 126 8.32 20.84 3.10
C ALA A 126 8.46 21.28 1.64
N GLN A 127 7.36 21.70 1.05
CA GLN A 127 7.33 22.27 -0.30
C GLN A 127 6.30 23.38 -0.37
N GLY A 128 6.68 24.54 -0.94
CA GLY A 128 5.75 25.62 -1.21
C GLY A 128 4.69 25.19 -2.23
N ALA A 129 3.42 25.45 -1.92
CA ALA A 129 2.29 25.24 -2.81
C ALA A 129 1.41 26.49 -2.88
N GLU A 130 0.98 26.87 -4.08
CA GLU A 130 -0.01 27.94 -4.24
C GLU A 130 -1.40 27.41 -3.90
N VAL A 131 -2.01 28.01 -2.89
CA VAL A 131 -3.36 27.65 -2.44
C VAL A 131 -4.25 28.88 -2.56
N ARG A 132 -5.38 28.71 -3.28
CA ARG A 132 -6.37 29.74 -3.46
C ARG A 132 -7.41 29.71 -2.33
N ASP A 133 -7.90 30.89 -1.93
CA ASP A 133 -9.08 30.98 -1.07
C ASP A 133 -10.33 30.54 -1.88
N LEU A 134 -10.86 29.37 -1.54
CA LEU A 134 -12.04 28.78 -2.19
C LEU A 134 -13.37 29.38 -1.71
N HIS A 135 -13.34 30.20 -0.65
CA HIS A 135 -14.53 30.85 -0.09
C HIS A 135 -14.72 32.29 -0.60
N SER A 136 -13.75 32.83 -1.33
CA SER A 136 -13.81 34.14 -1.95
C SER A 136 -13.98 34.04 -3.47
N ILE A 137 -14.84 34.88 -4.07
CA ILE A 137 -15.06 34.93 -5.53
C ILE A 137 -13.77 35.40 -6.22
N ASP A 138 -13.10 36.41 -5.64
CA ASP A 138 -11.85 36.99 -6.14
C ASP A 138 -10.62 36.46 -5.35
N GLY A 139 -10.76 35.25 -4.78
CA GLY A 139 -9.82 34.67 -3.85
C GLY A 139 -8.38 34.67 -4.36
N ASP A 140 -7.52 35.37 -3.64
CA ASP A 140 -6.07 35.42 -3.91
C ASP A 140 -5.44 34.05 -3.66
N ALA A 141 -4.43 33.73 -4.45
CA ALA A 141 -3.58 32.59 -4.20
C ALA A 141 -2.41 33.00 -3.29
N HIS A 142 -2.18 32.22 -2.24
CA HIS A 142 -1.05 32.38 -1.35
C HIS A 142 -0.17 31.14 -1.37
N THR A 143 1.13 31.32 -1.36
CA THR A 143 2.08 30.24 -1.17
C THR A 143 2.10 29.84 0.30
N ILE A 144 1.78 28.59 0.57
CA ILE A 144 1.91 27.97 1.89
C ILE A 144 2.83 26.76 1.80
N ASP A 145 3.55 26.47 2.88
CA ASP A 145 4.34 25.25 2.96
C ASP A 145 3.45 24.06 3.30
N VAL A 146 3.52 23.03 2.43
CA VAL A 146 2.81 21.76 2.60
C VAL A 146 3.82 20.65 2.86
N ALA A 147 3.44 19.68 3.69
CA ALA A 147 4.23 18.51 4.00
C ALA A 147 3.88 17.39 3.01
N LYS A 148 4.81 17.01 2.13
CA LYS A 148 4.68 15.90 1.20
C LYS A 148 5.34 14.65 1.76
N VAL A 149 4.69 13.51 1.66
CA VAL A 149 5.26 12.22 2.07
C VAL A 149 6.55 11.96 1.29
N ALA A 150 7.64 11.62 1.98
CA ALA A 150 8.97 11.43 1.41
C ALA A 150 9.50 10.01 1.66
N PRO A 151 8.96 8.98 0.97
CA PRO A 151 9.37 7.61 1.15
C PRO A 151 10.74 7.35 0.52
N ARG A 152 11.35 6.20 0.88
CA ARG A 152 12.63 5.73 0.36
C ARG A 152 12.55 4.30 -0.08
N LEU A 153 13.54 3.86 -0.84
CA LEU A 153 13.72 2.46 -1.19
C LEU A 153 14.82 1.85 -0.32
N MET A 154 14.57 0.67 0.23
CA MET A 154 15.52 -0.08 1.06
C MET A 154 15.52 -1.56 0.69
N LEU A 155 16.66 -2.23 0.87
CA LEU A 155 16.78 -3.68 0.74
C LEU A 155 16.35 -4.39 2.02
N GLU A 156 15.96 -5.65 1.86
CA GLU A 156 15.59 -6.54 2.98
C GLU A 156 16.66 -6.66 4.06
N ARG A 157 17.94 -6.64 3.68
CA ARG A 157 19.07 -6.74 4.60
C ARG A 157 19.33 -5.49 5.45
N GLU A 158 18.72 -4.35 5.11
CA GLU A 158 18.87 -3.11 5.86
C GLU A 158 17.92 -3.09 7.06
N ASP A 159 18.32 -2.42 8.14
CA ASP A 159 17.46 -2.29 9.32
C ASP A 159 16.27 -1.37 9.03
N ARG A 160 15.08 -1.93 9.10
CA ARG A 160 13.80 -1.24 8.87
C ARG A 160 12.95 -1.11 10.13
N SER A 161 13.52 -1.35 11.31
CA SER A 161 12.78 -1.32 12.59
C SER A 161 12.14 0.04 12.88
N ALA A 162 12.71 1.12 12.35
CA ALA A 162 12.22 2.49 12.48
C ALA A 162 11.32 2.93 11.30
N TYR A 163 10.86 2.00 10.46
CA TYR A 163 10.12 2.34 9.25
C TYR A 163 8.83 1.53 9.10
N ALA A 164 7.78 2.19 8.59
CA ALA A 164 6.67 1.52 7.96
C ALA A 164 7.12 1.07 6.55
N ALA A 165 6.93 -0.21 6.20
CA ALA A 165 7.52 -0.80 5.01
C ALA A 165 6.48 -1.58 4.17
N LEU A 166 6.54 -1.40 2.85
CA LEU A 166 5.76 -2.14 1.86
C LEU A 166 6.70 -2.81 0.85
N ALA A 167 6.60 -4.12 0.69
CA ALA A 167 7.39 -4.87 -0.28
C ALA A 167 6.93 -4.54 -1.72
N ILE A 168 7.86 -4.10 -2.57
CA ILE A 168 7.58 -3.71 -3.97
C ILE A 168 7.99 -4.78 -4.98
N GLY A 169 8.99 -5.60 -4.66
CA GLY A 169 9.53 -6.61 -5.57
C GLY A 169 10.67 -7.39 -4.94
N ARG A 170 11.13 -8.43 -5.64
CA ARG A 170 12.28 -9.23 -5.24
C ARG A 170 13.31 -9.25 -6.36
N ILE A 171 14.56 -8.96 -6.03
CA ILE A 171 15.71 -9.15 -6.93
C ILE A 171 16.09 -10.63 -6.86
N LEU A 172 16.12 -11.33 -7.99
CA LEU A 172 16.65 -12.68 -8.07
C LEU A 172 18.17 -12.66 -8.12
N GLU A 173 18.73 -11.83 -9.01
CA GLU A 173 20.18 -11.71 -9.22
C GLU A 173 20.54 -10.38 -9.89
N LYS A 174 21.82 -10.02 -9.80
CA LYS A 174 22.45 -9.01 -10.63
C LYS A 174 23.34 -9.71 -11.65
N ARG A 175 23.12 -9.44 -12.93
CA ARG A 175 23.87 -10.04 -14.03
C ARG A 175 25.27 -9.42 -14.15
N PRO A 176 26.22 -10.10 -14.85
CA PRO A 176 27.56 -9.57 -15.08
C PRO A 176 27.59 -8.24 -15.85
N ASP A 177 26.57 -7.97 -16.67
CA ASP A 177 26.39 -6.69 -17.38
C ASP A 177 25.88 -5.56 -16.49
N GLY A 178 25.63 -5.85 -15.21
CA GLY A 178 25.12 -4.91 -14.22
C GLY A 178 23.60 -4.84 -14.14
N SER A 179 22.85 -5.45 -15.04
CA SER A 179 21.38 -5.44 -15.05
C SER A 179 20.81 -6.28 -13.89
N LEU A 180 19.61 -5.90 -13.40
CA LEU A 180 18.90 -6.60 -12.36
C LEU A 180 17.80 -7.48 -12.93
N VAL A 181 17.67 -8.69 -12.42
CA VAL A 181 16.58 -9.60 -12.71
C VAL A 181 15.59 -9.59 -11.56
N MET A 182 14.38 -9.13 -11.83
CA MET A 182 13.29 -9.15 -10.85
C MET A 182 12.54 -10.49 -10.90
N ASP A 183 12.06 -10.93 -9.74
CA ASP A 183 11.22 -12.13 -9.64
C ASP A 183 9.83 -11.87 -10.26
N PRO A 184 9.53 -12.47 -11.42
CA PRO A 184 8.20 -12.34 -12.00
C PRO A 184 7.14 -13.06 -11.18
N GLY A 185 7.56 -13.91 -10.22
CA GLY A 185 6.74 -14.64 -9.25
C GLY A 185 6.30 -13.79 -8.07
N PHE A 186 7.00 -12.73 -7.75
CA PHE A 186 6.71 -11.91 -6.58
C PHE A 186 5.36 -11.18 -6.73
N VAL A 187 4.60 -11.14 -5.65
CA VAL A 187 3.37 -10.36 -5.54
C VAL A 187 3.57 -9.32 -4.43
N PRO A 188 3.59 -8.02 -4.77
CA PRO A 188 3.66 -6.95 -3.79
C PRO A 188 2.46 -6.96 -2.83
N THR A 189 2.59 -6.26 -1.71
CA THR A 189 1.47 -6.05 -0.78
C THR A 189 0.44 -5.12 -1.42
N MET A 190 -0.67 -5.67 -1.92
CA MET A 190 -1.69 -4.94 -2.66
C MET A 190 -2.97 -4.79 -1.86
N LEU A 191 -3.60 -3.62 -1.88
CA LEU A 191 -4.92 -3.37 -1.29
C LEU A 191 -6.06 -4.04 -2.06
N SER A 192 -5.85 -4.33 -3.34
CA SER A 192 -6.88 -4.90 -4.20
C SER A 192 -6.28 -5.91 -5.17
N VAL A 193 -6.96 -7.02 -5.36
CA VAL A 193 -6.64 -8.02 -6.40
C VAL A 193 -6.54 -7.37 -7.78
N ARG A 194 -7.36 -6.35 -8.04
CA ARG A 194 -7.42 -5.64 -9.34
C ARG A 194 -6.16 -4.87 -9.68
N SER A 195 -5.44 -4.41 -8.66
CA SER A 195 -4.19 -3.68 -8.85
C SER A 195 -2.99 -4.59 -9.14
N ALA A 196 -3.19 -5.93 -9.09
CA ALA A 196 -2.17 -6.94 -9.32
C ALA A 196 -2.61 -7.90 -10.45
N PRO A 197 -2.15 -7.71 -11.71
CA PRO A 197 -2.55 -8.55 -12.86
C PRO A 197 -2.35 -10.04 -12.62
N LYS A 198 -1.39 -10.41 -11.81
CA LYS A 198 -1.08 -11.79 -11.42
C LYS A 198 -2.15 -12.38 -10.52
N LEU A 199 -2.59 -11.62 -9.49
CA LEU A 199 -3.68 -12.02 -8.62
C LEU A 199 -5.00 -12.07 -9.37
N GLN A 200 -5.24 -11.16 -10.30
CA GLN A 200 -6.43 -11.18 -11.16
C GLN A 200 -6.53 -12.49 -11.95
N ARG A 201 -5.44 -12.91 -12.60
CA ARG A 201 -5.39 -14.19 -13.33
C ARG A 201 -5.64 -15.36 -12.42
N PHE A 202 -4.94 -15.43 -11.28
CA PHE A 202 -5.11 -16.50 -10.31
C PHE A 202 -6.54 -16.60 -9.78
N VAL A 203 -7.15 -15.48 -9.40
CA VAL A 203 -8.55 -15.44 -8.92
C VAL A 203 -9.52 -15.81 -10.04
N GLY A 204 -9.24 -15.38 -11.28
CA GLY A 204 -10.02 -15.75 -12.46
C GLY A 204 -9.99 -17.25 -12.75
N GLU A 205 -8.81 -17.86 -12.71
CA GLU A 205 -8.61 -19.31 -12.86
C GLU A 205 -9.35 -20.09 -11.75
N MET A 206 -9.20 -19.66 -10.49
CA MET A 206 -9.90 -20.27 -9.36
C MET A 206 -11.42 -20.17 -9.51
N ALA A 207 -11.95 -19.03 -9.93
CA ALA A 207 -13.39 -18.87 -10.19
C ALA A 207 -13.86 -19.80 -11.32
N GLY A 208 -13.06 -19.96 -12.38
CA GLY A 208 -13.32 -20.90 -13.48
C GLY A 208 -13.39 -22.35 -12.98
N LEU A 209 -12.37 -22.78 -12.23
CA LEU A 209 -12.32 -24.14 -11.64
C LEU A 209 -13.49 -24.40 -10.67
N MET A 210 -13.84 -23.42 -9.84
CA MET A 210 -15.00 -23.53 -8.94
C MET A 210 -16.30 -23.75 -9.72
N ARG A 211 -16.49 -22.99 -10.79
CA ARG A 211 -17.69 -23.10 -11.65
C ARG A 211 -17.77 -24.47 -12.33
N GLU A 212 -16.67 -24.95 -12.90
CA GLU A 212 -16.58 -26.24 -13.53
C GLU A 212 -16.86 -27.37 -12.54
N ARG A 213 -16.22 -27.32 -11.36
CA ARG A 213 -16.44 -28.31 -10.31
C ARG A 213 -17.87 -28.31 -9.81
N ALA A 214 -18.48 -27.13 -9.64
CA ALA A 214 -19.89 -27.02 -9.22
C ALA A 214 -20.85 -27.67 -10.26
N ARG A 215 -20.63 -27.48 -11.57
CA ARG A 215 -21.38 -28.09 -12.62
C ARG A 215 -21.28 -29.63 -12.58
N ASN A 216 -20.04 -30.13 -12.51
CA ASN A 216 -19.80 -31.60 -12.49
C ASN A 216 -20.45 -32.28 -11.27
N ILE A 217 -20.51 -31.58 -10.12
CA ILE A 217 -21.22 -32.11 -8.95
C ILE A 217 -22.72 -32.00 -9.12
N ALA A 218 -23.24 -30.89 -9.64
CA ALA A 218 -24.68 -30.72 -9.87
C ALA A 218 -25.24 -31.79 -10.84
N ASP A 219 -24.48 -32.11 -11.89
CA ASP A 219 -24.86 -33.16 -12.86
C ASP A 219 -24.93 -34.55 -12.22
N ARG A 220 -24.07 -34.83 -11.24
CA ARG A 220 -24.08 -36.10 -10.49
C ARG A 220 -25.21 -36.18 -9.46
N VAL A 221 -25.38 -35.10 -8.68
CA VAL A 221 -26.42 -35.03 -7.64
C VAL A 221 -27.83 -35.00 -8.23
N GLY A 222 -27.97 -34.43 -9.43
CA GLY A 222 -29.26 -34.40 -10.16
C GLY A 222 -29.64 -35.68 -10.88
N ALA A 223 -28.76 -36.69 -10.95
CA ALA A 223 -29.05 -37.97 -11.66
C ALA A 223 -30.00 -38.86 -10.86
N PRO A 224 -31.10 -39.33 -11.44
CA PRO A 224 -32.06 -40.21 -10.73
C PRO A 224 -31.42 -41.56 -10.39
N GLY A 225 -31.46 -41.97 -9.11
CA GLY A 225 -31.14 -43.33 -8.68
C GLY A 225 -29.87 -43.54 -7.85
N GLN A 226 -29.16 -42.51 -7.49
CA GLN A 226 -27.98 -42.59 -6.61
C GLN A 226 -28.21 -41.81 -5.31
N GLY A 227 -28.80 -42.41 -4.30
CA GLY A 227 -28.94 -41.82 -2.96
C GLY A 227 -27.96 -42.50 -1.99
N GLY A 228 -27.04 -41.75 -1.36
CA GLY A 228 -26.12 -42.27 -0.37
C GLY A 228 -25.35 -41.18 0.39
N VAL A 229 -24.47 -41.57 1.32
CA VAL A 229 -23.63 -40.65 2.12
C VAL A 229 -22.71 -39.79 1.22
N ALA A 230 -22.33 -40.29 0.06
CA ALA A 230 -21.55 -39.52 -0.94
C ALA A 230 -22.34 -38.31 -1.46
N ASP A 231 -23.67 -38.41 -1.59
CA ASP A 231 -24.51 -37.31 -2.06
C ASP A 231 -24.58 -36.15 -1.08
N VAL A 232 -24.53 -36.42 0.22
CA VAL A 232 -24.52 -35.36 1.25
C VAL A 232 -23.22 -34.56 1.18
N ALA A 233 -22.09 -35.22 1.01
CA ALA A 233 -20.79 -34.56 0.88
C ALA A 233 -20.72 -33.73 -0.42
N ASP A 234 -21.17 -34.27 -1.53
CA ASP A 234 -21.24 -33.56 -2.82
C ASP A 234 -22.20 -32.36 -2.76
N PHE A 235 -23.35 -32.51 -2.10
CA PHE A 235 -24.29 -31.40 -1.87
C PHE A 235 -23.68 -30.28 -1.04
N MET A 236 -23.00 -30.61 0.08
CA MET A 236 -22.32 -29.63 0.92
C MET A 236 -21.20 -28.92 0.15
N LEU A 237 -20.43 -29.66 -0.66
CA LEU A 237 -19.39 -29.09 -1.51
C LEU A 237 -19.99 -28.17 -2.58
N LEU A 238 -21.08 -28.56 -3.22
CA LEU A 238 -21.78 -27.71 -4.17
C LEU A 238 -22.28 -26.42 -3.55
N GLN A 239 -22.85 -26.51 -2.34
CA GLN A 239 -23.28 -25.33 -1.59
C GLN A 239 -22.11 -24.40 -1.26
N LEU A 240 -20.95 -24.95 -0.83
CA LEU A 240 -19.74 -24.18 -0.56
C LEU A 240 -19.23 -23.47 -1.84
N LEU A 241 -19.16 -24.19 -2.96
CA LEU A 241 -18.72 -23.63 -4.24
C LEU A 241 -19.64 -22.51 -4.72
N ASN A 242 -20.95 -22.71 -4.62
CA ASN A 242 -21.95 -21.71 -5.00
C ASN A 242 -21.91 -20.45 -4.10
N ARG A 243 -21.47 -20.57 -2.86
CA ARG A 243 -21.26 -19.42 -1.96
C ARG A 243 -19.91 -18.71 -2.21
N ALA A 244 -18.86 -19.48 -2.51
CA ALA A 244 -17.52 -18.93 -2.71
C ALA A 244 -17.35 -18.26 -4.08
N HIS A 245 -17.84 -18.89 -5.16
CA HIS A 245 -17.68 -18.41 -6.53
C HIS A 245 -18.12 -16.94 -6.74
N PRO A 246 -19.30 -16.48 -6.29
CA PRO A 246 -19.68 -15.07 -6.42
C PRO A 246 -18.73 -14.11 -5.70
N ARG A 247 -18.15 -14.50 -4.55
CA ARG A 247 -17.18 -13.68 -3.82
C ARG A 247 -15.89 -13.50 -4.60
N PHE A 248 -15.39 -14.57 -5.26
CA PHE A 248 -14.24 -14.47 -6.15
C PHE A 248 -14.56 -13.59 -7.37
N MET A 249 -15.74 -13.73 -7.96
CA MET A 249 -16.16 -12.88 -9.07
C MET A 249 -16.27 -11.41 -8.67
N LEU A 250 -16.82 -11.10 -7.50
CA LEU A 250 -16.88 -9.73 -6.98
C LEU A 250 -15.50 -9.11 -6.76
N SER A 251 -14.49 -9.91 -6.40
CA SER A 251 -13.10 -9.45 -6.28
C SER A 251 -12.49 -9.04 -7.62
N LEU A 252 -12.99 -9.57 -8.74
CA LEU A 252 -12.53 -9.25 -10.10
C LEU A 252 -13.34 -8.12 -10.74
N ILE A 253 -14.62 -8.00 -10.37
CA ILE A 253 -15.54 -7.01 -10.91
C ILE A 253 -15.54 -5.81 -9.97
N HIS A 254 -15.39 -4.62 -10.53
CA HIS A 254 -15.58 -3.42 -9.75
C HIS A 254 -17.07 -3.08 -9.66
N ILE A 255 -17.52 -2.94 -8.46
CA ILE A 255 -18.78 -2.25 -8.17
C ILE A 255 -18.44 -0.93 -7.52
#